data_3e5d7c52720d7ceef55b1a8c26ac98d7
#
_entry.id   3e5d7c52720d7ceef55b1a8c26ac98d7
#
_cell.length_a   1.000
_cell.length_b   1.000
_cell.length_c   1.000
_cell.angle_alpha   90.00
_cell.angle_beta   90.00
_cell.angle_gamma   90.00
#
_symmetry.space_group_name_H-M   'P 1'
#
loop_
_entity.id
_entity.type
_entity.pdbx_description
1 polymer ?
#
loop_
_entity_poly.entity_id
_entity_poly.type
_entity_poly.pdbx_seq_one_letter_code
_entity_poly.pdbx_strand_id
1 'polypeptide(L)'
;YWGLVGMTFLESILTQFFAPSEQATIPVVVPGDHLLAANSLYQATSMGATILGFALGEPILRALHSSLAIIGIDGGEFLLLPLCYGLAALSLSRLKLQEAPKPPSTTSVWTEIGEGLQVLRRVPSVRGAMIHLVLLYSLLAALYVLALQLAALIENLGPSGFGALLAMSGLGMAIGAVVIAQLGHRFSRRRLTAAGLGTITWTLVLLSQLRGSLAFTLSLCGILGIGAALVAIPAQTTIQEETPETERGRVFGLQNNLINIALSLPLVLAGTLVSSIGLQPVLWLLAGLALVAALIERPWQRC
;
A
#
# COMPACT_ATOMS: atom_id res chain seq x y z
N TYR A 1 -11.95 9.02 26.67
CA TYR A 1 -11.95 7.78 25.92
C TYR A 1 -12.96 7.82 24.76
N TRP A 2 -14.25 8.07 25.03
CA TRP A 2 -15.31 8.07 24.00
C TRP A 2 -15.11 9.15 22.92
N GLY A 3 -14.58 10.33 23.28
CA GLY A 3 -14.23 11.37 22.30
C GLY A 3 -13.14 10.92 21.32
N LEU A 4 -12.11 10.22 21.81
CA LEU A 4 -11.06 9.67 20.97
C LEU A 4 -11.60 8.60 20.00
N VAL A 5 -12.45 7.68 20.51
CA VAL A 5 -13.10 6.65 19.67
C VAL A 5 -13.98 7.30 18.59
N GLY A 6 -14.74 8.34 18.95
CA GLY A 6 -15.58 9.07 18.00
C GLY A 6 -14.76 9.77 16.91
N MET A 7 -13.65 10.41 17.28
CA MET A 7 -12.72 11.03 16.31
C MET A 7 -12.09 10.02 15.36
N THR A 8 -11.58 8.91 15.88
CA THR A 8 -11.00 7.83 15.06
C THR A 8 -12.03 7.20 14.12
N PHE A 9 -13.27 7.05 14.59
CA PHE A 9 -14.37 6.56 13.75
C PHE A 9 -14.68 7.52 12.60
N LEU A 10 -14.75 8.82 12.89
CA LEU A 10 -14.99 9.86 11.87
C LEU A 10 -13.86 9.91 10.84
N GLU A 11 -12.61 9.86 11.29
CA GLU A 11 -11.42 9.77 10.41
C GLU A 11 -11.49 8.55 9.50
N SER A 12 -11.84 7.39 10.05
CA SER A 12 -11.99 6.16 9.28
C SER A 12 -13.06 6.29 8.20
N ILE A 13 -14.20 6.92 8.49
CA ILE A 13 -15.25 7.17 7.50
C ILE A 13 -14.72 8.08 6.39
N LEU A 14 -14.08 9.19 6.72
CA LEU A 14 -13.54 10.13 5.73
C LEU A 14 -12.50 9.48 4.82
N THR A 15 -11.63 8.63 5.38
CA THR A 15 -10.62 7.89 4.63
C THR A 15 -11.24 6.92 3.63
N GLN A 16 -12.38 6.29 3.96
CA GLN A 16 -13.08 5.38 3.05
C GLN A 16 -13.62 6.08 1.78
N PHE A 17 -13.93 7.36 1.87
CA PHE A 17 -14.32 8.16 0.70
C PHE A 17 -13.11 8.76 -0.02
N PHE A 18 -12.09 9.18 0.72
CA PHE A 18 -10.90 9.83 0.17
C PHE A 18 -10.09 8.87 -0.72
N ALA A 19 -9.75 7.69 -0.23
CA ALA A 19 -8.87 6.76 -0.92
C ALA A 19 -9.35 6.33 -2.33
N PRO A 20 -10.61 5.90 -2.54
CA PRO A 20 -11.08 5.58 -3.89
C PRO A 20 -11.20 6.81 -4.79
N SER A 21 -11.54 7.98 -4.24
CA SER A 21 -11.62 9.24 -4.99
C SER A 21 -10.24 9.69 -5.48
N GLU A 22 -9.22 9.57 -4.64
CA GLU A 22 -7.82 9.85 -4.99
C GLU A 22 -7.36 8.95 -6.14
N GLN A 23 -7.58 7.65 -6.04
CA GLN A 23 -7.20 6.68 -7.09
C GLN A 23 -7.95 6.92 -8.41
N ALA A 24 -9.21 7.35 -8.34
CA ALA A 24 -10.01 7.68 -9.51
C ALA A 24 -9.57 9.00 -10.18
N THR A 25 -8.97 9.92 -9.43
CA THR A 25 -8.53 11.22 -9.91
C THR A 25 -7.26 11.13 -10.76
N ILE A 26 -6.34 10.23 -10.43
CA ILE A 26 -5.06 10.08 -11.15
C ILE A 26 -5.28 9.92 -12.67
N PRO A 27 -6.13 8.99 -13.17
CA PRO A 27 -6.35 8.82 -14.60
C PRO A 27 -7.22 9.91 -15.25
N VAL A 28 -7.77 10.84 -14.49
CA VAL A 28 -8.46 12.03 -15.01
C VAL A 28 -7.45 13.16 -15.31
N VAL A 29 -6.40 13.24 -14.49
CA VAL A 29 -5.38 14.31 -14.57
C VAL A 29 -4.23 13.92 -15.49
N VAL A 30 -3.91 12.62 -15.58
CA VAL A 30 -2.74 12.10 -16.30
C VAL A 30 -3.17 11.30 -17.54
N PRO A 31 -2.60 11.58 -18.73
CA PRO A 31 -2.81 10.75 -19.92
C PRO A 31 -2.40 9.28 -19.70
N GLY A 32 -3.08 8.36 -20.39
CA GLY A 32 -2.92 6.92 -20.18
C GLY A 32 -1.51 6.40 -20.35
N ASP A 33 -0.75 6.89 -21.31
CA ASP A 33 0.65 6.54 -21.60
C ASP A 33 1.63 6.94 -20.46
N HIS A 34 1.25 7.89 -19.61
CA HIS A 34 2.03 8.36 -18.47
C HIS A 34 1.56 7.80 -17.11
N LEU A 35 0.49 7.01 -17.06
CA LEU A 35 -0.07 6.50 -15.80
C LEU A 35 0.89 5.63 -14.99
N LEU A 36 1.74 4.83 -15.66
CA LEU A 36 2.76 4.03 -14.96
C LEU A 36 3.75 4.92 -14.23
N ALA A 37 4.23 6.00 -14.88
CA ALA A 37 5.14 6.96 -14.28
C ALA A 37 4.47 7.76 -13.14
N ALA A 38 3.21 8.16 -13.34
CA ALA A 38 2.43 8.88 -12.32
C ALA A 38 2.21 8.02 -11.07
N ASN A 39 1.80 6.75 -11.21
CA ASN A 39 1.65 5.83 -10.09
C ASN A 39 2.99 5.53 -9.40
N SER A 40 4.08 5.47 -10.17
CA SER A 40 5.42 5.31 -9.61
C SER A 40 5.82 6.52 -8.77
N LEU A 41 5.58 7.73 -9.27
CA LEU A 41 5.84 8.97 -8.55
C LEU A 41 4.97 9.08 -7.29
N TYR A 42 3.68 8.78 -7.41
CA TYR A 42 2.75 8.72 -6.28
C TYR A 42 3.26 7.76 -5.19
N GLN A 43 3.63 6.54 -5.57
CA GLN A 43 4.15 5.54 -4.63
C GLN A 43 5.46 5.98 -3.98
N ALA A 44 6.40 6.54 -4.75
CA ALA A 44 7.67 7.04 -4.22
C ALA A 44 7.46 8.19 -3.22
N THR A 45 6.57 9.14 -3.56
CA THR A 45 6.24 10.29 -2.71
C THR A 45 5.54 9.82 -1.43
N SER A 46 4.58 8.92 -1.53
CA SER A 46 3.84 8.35 -0.40
C SER A 46 4.77 7.63 0.57
N MET A 47 5.67 6.78 0.05
CA MET A 47 6.66 6.09 0.89
C MET A 47 7.70 7.06 1.48
N GLY A 48 8.16 8.03 0.70
CA GLY A 48 9.05 9.09 1.18
C GLY A 48 8.41 9.88 2.32
N ALA A 49 7.16 10.31 2.16
CA ALA A 49 6.41 11.03 3.19
C ALA A 49 6.24 10.19 4.46
N THR A 50 5.93 8.89 4.30
CA THR A 50 5.81 7.96 5.44
C THR A 50 7.13 7.83 6.21
N ILE A 51 8.25 7.62 5.50
CA ILE A 51 9.59 7.51 6.12
C ILE A 51 9.96 8.81 6.83
N LEU A 52 9.75 9.96 6.17
CA LEU A 52 10.02 11.27 6.77
C LEU A 52 9.14 11.55 7.98
N GLY A 53 7.86 11.15 7.91
CA GLY A 53 6.91 11.27 9.02
C GLY A 53 7.37 10.49 10.26
N PHE A 54 7.80 9.25 10.08
CA PHE A 54 8.33 8.45 11.19
C PHE A 54 9.68 8.95 11.70
N ALA A 55 10.57 9.41 10.83
CA ALA A 55 11.90 9.88 11.22
C ALA A 55 11.90 11.26 11.88
N LEU A 56 11.08 12.18 11.36
CA LEU A 56 11.10 13.59 11.75
C LEU A 56 9.88 14.02 12.57
N GLY A 57 8.81 13.23 12.60
CA GLY A 57 7.56 13.60 13.27
C GLY A 57 7.76 13.92 14.74
N GLU A 58 8.35 13.02 15.50
CA GLU A 58 8.61 13.25 16.92
C GLU A 58 9.63 14.38 17.20
N PRO A 59 10.78 14.47 16.51
CA PRO A 59 11.67 15.62 16.63
C PRO A 59 11.02 16.97 16.34
N ILE A 60 10.19 17.05 15.29
CA ILE A 60 9.47 18.28 14.93
C ILE A 60 8.45 18.65 16.01
N LEU A 61 7.65 17.69 16.50
CA LEU A 61 6.69 17.94 17.57
C LEU A 61 7.36 18.42 18.86
N ARG A 62 8.49 17.82 19.25
CA ARG A 62 9.28 18.26 20.41
C ARG A 62 9.83 19.68 20.22
N ALA A 63 10.38 19.99 19.04
CA ALA A 63 10.89 21.32 18.74
C ALA A 63 9.78 22.37 18.75
N LEU A 64 8.60 22.07 18.22
CA LEU A 64 7.43 22.93 18.28
C LEU A 64 6.94 23.13 19.70
N HIS A 65 6.82 22.06 20.49
CA HIS A 65 6.44 22.14 21.88
C HIS A 65 7.36 23.11 22.67
N SER A 66 8.69 22.91 22.58
CA SER A 66 9.66 23.77 23.26
C SER A 66 9.62 25.23 22.78
N SER A 67 9.42 25.46 21.49
CA SER A 67 9.38 26.82 20.93
C SER A 67 8.08 27.55 21.29
N LEU A 68 6.94 26.87 21.28
CA LEU A 68 5.63 27.43 21.56
C LEU A 68 5.42 27.63 23.08
N ALA A 69 6.00 26.79 23.91
CA ALA A 69 6.00 26.97 25.38
C ALA A 69 6.70 28.26 25.79
N ILE A 70 7.75 28.71 25.07
CA ILE A 70 8.44 30.00 25.32
C ILE A 70 7.47 31.18 25.12
N ILE A 71 6.50 31.06 24.22
CA ILE A 71 5.50 32.11 23.90
C ILE A 71 4.19 31.91 24.71
N GLY A 72 4.17 30.95 25.63
CA GLY A 72 3.02 30.70 26.49
C GLY A 72 1.87 29.96 25.82
N ILE A 73 2.11 29.25 24.70
CA ILE A 73 1.11 28.43 24.00
C ILE A 73 1.37 26.95 24.32
N ASP A 74 0.69 26.45 25.35
CA ASP A 74 0.75 25.03 25.70
C ASP A 74 -0.09 24.20 24.73
N GLY A 75 0.47 23.09 24.21
CA GLY A 75 -0.20 22.20 23.27
C GLY A 75 -0.27 22.71 21.83
N GLY A 76 0.47 23.77 21.48
CA GLY A 76 0.50 24.34 20.13
C GLY A 76 1.07 23.40 19.07
N GLU A 77 1.85 22.39 19.47
CA GLU A 77 2.36 21.35 18.57
C GLU A 77 1.25 20.53 17.89
N PHE A 78 0.08 20.41 18.54
CA PHE A 78 -1.08 19.72 17.96
C PHE A 78 -1.70 20.47 16.78
N LEU A 79 -1.39 21.75 16.58
CA LEU A 79 -1.84 22.52 15.41
C LEU A 79 -1.11 22.13 14.12
N LEU A 80 0.01 21.44 14.21
CA LEU A 80 0.78 21.00 13.03
C LEU A 80 -0.06 20.12 12.11
N LEU A 81 -0.79 19.13 12.63
CA LEU A 81 -1.62 18.23 11.83
C LEU A 81 -2.76 18.96 11.12
N PRO A 82 -3.61 19.75 11.80
CA PRO A 82 -4.64 20.55 11.12
C PRO A 82 -4.06 21.50 10.06
N LEU A 83 -2.88 22.10 10.31
CA LEU A 83 -2.21 22.94 9.34
C LEU A 83 -1.81 22.16 8.08
N CYS A 84 -1.21 20.98 8.22
CA CYS A 84 -0.85 20.12 7.11
C CYS A 84 -2.08 19.69 6.29
N TYR A 85 -3.16 19.28 6.96
CA TYR A 85 -4.42 18.95 6.29
C TYR A 85 -5.04 20.15 5.59
N GLY A 86 -4.98 21.34 6.21
CA GLY A 86 -5.46 22.59 5.61
C GLY A 86 -4.69 22.96 4.35
N LEU A 87 -3.36 22.84 4.38
CA LEU A 87 -2.51 23.07 3.20
C LEU A 87 -2.78 22.04 2.09
N ALA A 88 -2.98 20.77 2.45
CA ALA A 88 -3.36 19.74 1.49
C ALA A 88 -4.71 20.04 0.84
N ALA A 89 -5.73 20.39 1.63
CA ALA A 89 -7.05 20.78 1.14
C ALA A 89 -6.98 22.00 0.23
N LEU A 90 -6.19 23.03 0.59
CA LEU A 90 -5.97 24.22 -0.23
C LEU A 90 -5.27 23.86 -1.56
N SER A 91 -4.33 22.92 -1.54
CA SER A 91 -3.66 22.45 -2.75
C SER A 91 -4.61 21.70 -3.67
N LEU A 92 -5.45 20.82 -3.12
CA LEU A 92 -6.47 20.08 -3.85
C LEU A 92 -7.56 20.99 -4.42
N SER A 93 -7.98 22.04 -3.71
CA SER A 93 -8.98 22.98 -4.18
C SER A 93 -8.58 23.77 -5.44
N ARG A 94 -7.27 23.81 -5.74
CA ARG A 94 -6.73 24.42 -6.97
C ARG A 94 -6.77 23.50 -8.18
N LEU A 95 -7.05 22.21 -8.01
CA LEU A 95 -7.21 21.27 -9.10
C LEU A 95 -8.54 21.56 -9.81
N LYS A 96 -8.45 21.95 -11.08
CA LYS A 96 -9.61 22.11 -11.95
C LYS A 96 -9.90 20.79 -12.66
N LEU A 97 -10.72 19.95 -12.05
CA LEU A 97 -11.17 18.72 -12.67
C LEU A 97 -12.35 19.03 -13.60
N GLN A 98 -12.21 18.69 -14.87
CA GLN A 98 -13.32 18.75 -15.84
C GLN A 98 -14.06 17.40 -15.80
N GLU A 99 -14.77 17.15 -14.73
CA GLU A 99 -15.67 16.00 -14.66
C GLU A 99 -17.06 16.41 -15.14
N ALA A 100 -17.63 15.62 -16.03
CA ALA A 100 -19.05 15.75 -16.34
C ALA A 100 -19.86 15.39 -15.08
N PRO A 101 -20.87 16.20 -14.71
CA PRO A 101 -21.71 15.92 -13.55
C PRO A 101 -22.35 14.53 -13.70
N LYS A 102 -22.00 13.60 -12.86
CA LYS A 102 -22.70 12.32 -12.79
C LYS A 102 -24.01 12.51 -12.02
N PRO A 103 -25.13 12.02 -12.53
CA PRO A 103 -26.38 12.01 -11.76
C PRO A 103 -26.14 11.22 -10.46
N PRO A 104 -26.73 11.67 -9.32
CA PRO A 104 -26.61 10.95 -8.06
C PRO A 104 -27.10 9.53 -8.24
N SER A 105 -26.26 8.56 -7.89
CA SER A 105 -26.66 7.15 -7.93
C SER A 105 -27.67 6.91 -6.81
N THR A 106 -28.90 6.54 -7.15
CA THR A 106 -29.93 6.09 -6.20
C THR A 106 -29.81 4.59 -5.91
N THR A 107 -28.72 3.97 -6.36
CA THR A 107 -28.50 2.52 -6.24
C THR A 107 -28.04 2.12 -4.84
N SER A 108 -28.49 0.97 -4.38
CA SER A 108 -28.08 0.36 -3.11
C SER A 108 -26.57 0.02 -3.19
N VAL A 109 -25.88 0.11 -2.04
CA VAL A 109 -24.45 -0.31 -1.90
C VAL A 109 -24.21 -1.72 -2.40
N TRP A 110 -25.15 -2.64 -2.18
CA TRP A 110 -25.06 -4.02 -2.67
C TRP A 110 -25.12 -4.11 -4.20
N THR A 111 -25.88 -3.24 -4.83
CA THR A 111 -25.94 -3.13 -6.30
C THR A 111 -24.62 -2.62 -6.86
N GLU A 112 -24.03 -1.60 -6.24
CA GLU A 112 -22.73 -1.05 -6.65
C GLU A 112 -21.59 -2.07 -6.51
N ILE A 113 -21.57 -2.86 -5.44
CA ILE A 113 -20.63 -3.97 -5.28
C ILE A 113 -20.87 -5.03 -6.38
N GLY A 114 -22.10 -5.38 -6.66
CA GLY A 114 -22.47 -6.33 -7.70
C GLY A 114 -22.02 -5.87 -9.10
N GLU A 115 -22.20 -4.60 -9.40
CA GLU A 115 -21.75 -3.98 -10.65
C GLU A 115 -20.21 -3.93 -10.76
N GLY A 116 -19.51 -3.58 -9.68
CA GLY A 116 -18.06 -3.68 -9.62
C GLY A 116 -17.53 -5.09 -9.87
N LEU A 117 -18.18 -6.12 -9.27
CA LEU A 117 -17.86 -7.53 -9.53
C LEU A 117 -18.16 -7.93 -10.98
N GLN A 118 -19.19 -7.35 -11.59
CA GLN A 118 -19.52 -7.62 -12.99
C GLN A 118 -18.43 -7.07 -13.94
N VAL A 119 -17.84 -5.90 -13.63
CA VAL A 119 -16.69 -5.38 -14.38
C VAL A 119 -15.50 -6.33 -14.29
N LEU A 120 -15.17 -6.84 -13.09
CA LEU A 120 -14.10 -7.80 -12.91
C LEU A 120 -14.32 -9.12 -13.69
N ARG A 121 -15.59 -9.50 -13.92
CA ARG A 121 -15.90 -10.66 -14.76
C ARG A 121 -15.73 -10.38 -16.25
N ARG A 122 -16.04 -9.14 -16.69
CA ARG A 122 -15.98 -8.72 -18.10
C ARG A 122 -14.57 -8.37 -18.55
N VAL A 123 -13.73 -7.81 -17.64
CA VAL A 123 -12.38 -7.34 -17.95
C VAL A 123 -11.35 -8.19 -17.18
N PRO A 124 -10.83 -9.26 -17.80
CA PRO A 124 -9.91 -10.21 -17.13
C PRO A 124 -8.63 -9.59 -16.61
N SER A 125 -8.11 -8.56 -17.30
CA SER A 125 -6.90 -7.83 -16.88
C SER A 125 -7.11 -7.05 -15.57
N VAL A 126 -8.25 -6.37 -15.42
CA VAL A 126 -8.61 -5.67 -14.17
C VAL A 126 -8.78 -6.69 -13.04
N ARG A 127 -9.41 -7.82 -13.32
CA ARG A 127 -9.54 -8.91 -12.33
C ARG A 127 -8.18 -9.44 -11.89
N GLY A 128 -7.27 -9.73 -12.83
CA GLY A 128 -5.92 -10.19 -12.52
C GLY A 128 -5.14 -9.19 -11.69
N ALA A 129 -5.15 -7.92 -12.08
CA ALA A 129 -4.50 -6.84 -11.35
C ALA A 129 -5.08 -6.67 -9.92
N MET A 130 -6.41 -6.78 -9.77
CA MET A 130 -7.07 -6.74 -8.47
C MET A 130 -6.61 -7.89 -7.56
N ILE A 131 -6.55 -9.11 -8.08
CA ILE A 131 -6.06 -10.28 -7.34
C ILE A 131 -4.62 -10.08 -6.88
N HIS A 132 -3.74 -9.51 -7.72
CA HIS A 132 -2.36 -9.20 -7.35
C HIS A 132 -2.27 -8.19 -6.22
N LEU A 133 -3.09 -7.13 -6.26
CA LEU A 133 -3.12 -6.15 -5.17
C LEU A 133 -3.64 -6.76 -3.86
N VAL A 134 -4.74 -7.50 -3.91
CA VAL A 134 -5.30 -8.19 -2.73
C VAL A 134 -4.28 -9.14 -2.12
N LEU A 135 -3.62 -9.95 -2.95
CA LEU A 135 -2.57 -10.86 -2.49
C LEU A 135 -1.39 -10.10 -1.88
N LEU A 136 -0.90 -9.06 -2.58
CA LEU A 136 0.22 -8.25 -2.10
C LEU A 136 -0.08 -7.63 -0.74
N TYR A 137 -1.24 -6.98 -0.59
CA TYR A 137 -1.61 -6.35 0.69
C TYR A 137 -1.83 -7.39 1.79
N SER A 138 -2.36 -8.59 1.46
CA SER A 138 -2.46 -9.71 2.40
C SER A 138 -1.07 -10.19 2.88
N LEU A 139 -0.11 -10.28 1.96
CA LEU A 139 1.28 -10.63 2.30
C LEU A 139 1.92 -9.56 3.17
N LEU A 140 1.76 -8.28 2.83
CA LEU A 140 2.31 -7.16 3.60
C LEU A 140 1.70 -7.09 5.00
N ALA A 141 0.40 -7.31 5.15
CA ALA A 141 -0.27 -7.37 6.45
C ALA A 141 0.25 -8.53 7.33
N ALA A 142 0.41 -9.71 6.75
CA ALA A 142 1.02 -10.84 7.45
C ALA A 142 2.46 -10.51 7.87
N LEU A 143 3.26 -9.96 6.96
CA LEU A 143 4.65 -9.58 7.21
C LEU A 143 4.80 -8.48 8.26
N TYR A 144 3.82 -7.59 8.41
CA TYR A 144 3.79 -6.61 9.48
C TYR A 144 3.83 -7.29 10.87
N VAL A 145 3.04 -8.35 11.05
CA VAL A 145 3.04 -9.14 12.30
C VAL A 145 4.35 -9.94 12.44
N LEU A 146 4.82 -10.54 11.35
CA LEU A 146 6.06 -11.33 11.36
C LEU A 146 7.30 -10.45 11.59
N ALA A 147 7.27 -9.17 11.20
CA ALA A 147 8.37 -8.23 11.45
C ALA A 147 8.68 -8.08 12.95
N LEU A 148 7.64 -8.12 13.80
CA LEU A 148 7.79 -8.10 15.25
C LEU A 148 8.56 -9.33 15.76
N GLN A 149 8.22 -10.51 15.24
CA GLN A 149 8.86 -11.79 15.58
C GLN A 149 10.30 -11.85 15.03
N LEU A 150 10.50 -11.39 13.79
CA LEU A 150 11.84 -11.30 13.18
C LEU A 150 12.75 -10.37 13.97
N ALA A 151 12.24 -9.20 14.39
CA ALA A 151 13.01 -8.25 15.19
C ALA A 151 13.44 -8.85 16.54
N ALA A 152 12.57 -9.64 17.16
CA ALA A 152 12.87 -10.33 18.42
C ALA A 152 13.98 -11.38 18.31
N LEU A 153 14.20 -11.96 17.11
CA LEU A 153 15.25 -12.95 16.84
C LEU A 153 16.61 -12.32 16.51
N ILE A 154 16.67 -11.00 16.26
CA ILE A 154 17.92 -10.32 15.92
C ILE A 154 18.57 -9.80 17.19
N GLU A 155 19.83 -10.20 17.42
CA GLU A 155 20.63 -9.72 18.55
C GLU A 155 20.72 -8.18 18.52
N ASN A 156 20.54 -7.55 19.67
CA ASN A 156 20.61 -6.09 19.89
C ASN A 156 19.51 -5.25 19.21
N LEU A 157 18.52 -5.83 18.51
CA LEU A 157 17.40 -5.09 17.93
C LEU A 157 16.18 -5.09 18.85
N GLY A 158 15.78 -6.27 19.32
CA GLY A 158 14.60 -6.48 20.15
C GLY A 158 13.28 -6.19 19.44
N PRO A 159 12.14 -6.50 20.07
CA PRO A 159 10.82 -6.30 19.46
C PRO A 159 10.52 -4.85 19.07
N SER A 160 11.03 -3.87 19.80
CA SER A 160 10.85 -2.43 19.50
C SER A 160 11.52 -1.99 18.21
N GLY A 161 12.50 -2.74 17.71
CA GLY A 161 13.21 -2.43 16.47
C GLY A 161 12.49 -2.87 15.19
N PHE A 162 11.29 -3.47 15.27
CA PHE A 162 10.53 -3.89 14.08
C PHE A 162 10.26 -2.74 13.10
N GLY A 163 10.17 -1.51 13.61
CA GLY A 163 10.01 -0.31 12.79
C GLY A 163 11.15 -0.10 11.78
N ALA A 164 12.38 -0.52 12.11
CA ALA A 164 13.51 -0.45 11.18
C ALA A 164 13.31 -1.41 9.99
N LEU A 165 12.75 -2.59 10.20
CA LEU A 165 12.44 -3.55 9.15
C LEU A 165 11.36 -3.01 8.20
N LEU A 166 10.33 -2.37 8.76
CA LEU A 166 9.27 -1.73 7.98
C LEU A 166 9.80 -0.51 7.21
N ALA A 167 10.63 0.31 7.84
CA ALA A 167 11.25 1.47 7.19
C ALA A 167 12.13 1.05 6.00
N MET A 168 12.91 -0.03 6.15
CA MET A 168 13.71 -0.58 5.05
C MET A 168 12.83 -1.14 3.91
N SER A 169 11.70 -1.77 4.24
CA SER A 169 10.75 -2.21 3.22
C SER A 169 10.12 -1.01 2.49
N GLY A 170 9.75 0.05 3.21
CA GLY A 170 9.25 1.29 2.63
C GLY A 170 10.29 1.97 1.73
N LEU A 171 11.56 2.03 2.16
CA LEU A 171 12.67 2.55 1.35
C LEU A 171 12.84 1.71 0.07
N GLY A 172 12.78 0.39 0.19
CA GLY A 172 12.79 -0.51 -0.96
C GLY A 172 11.65 -0.24 -1.94
N MET A 173 10.42 -0.01 -1.44
CA MET A 173 9.29 0.37 -2.28
C MET A 173 9.52 1.70 -3.00
N ALA A 174 10.07 2.70 -2.32
CA ALA A 174 10.41 3.99 -2.93
C ALA A 174 11.46 3.83 -4.04
N ILE A 175 12.52 3.07 -3.78
CA ILE A 175 13.56 2.75 -4.79
C ILE A 175 12.94 2.02 -5.98
N GLY A 176 12.14 0.99 -5.73
CA GLY A 176 11.42 0.24 -6.77
C GLY A 176 10.52 1.14 -7.62
N ALA A 177 9.82 2.07 -6.99
CA ALA A 177 8.97 3.05 -7.68
C ALA A 177 9.79 3.98 -8.60
N VAL A 178 10.93 4.50 -8.12
CA VAL A 178 11.85 5.32 -8.94
C VAL A 178 12.38 4.52 -10.13
N VAL A 179 12.77 3.26 -9.92
CA VAL A 179 13.25 2.38 -11.01
C VAL A 179 12.15 2.15 -12.04
N ILE A 180 10.90 1.92 -11.61
CA ILE A 180 9.76 1.75 -12.52
C ILE A 180 9.46 3.04 -13.28
N ALA A 181 9.52 4.21 -12.62
CA ALA A 181 9.31 5.49 -13.28
C ALA A 181 10.29 5.72 -14.45
N GLN A 182 11.54 5.31 -14.29
CA GLN A 182 12.60 5.51 -15.28
C GLN A 182 12.66 4.41 -16.34
N LEU A 183 12.50 3.16 -15.94
CA LEU A 183 12.76 1.99 -16.80
C LEU A 183 11.49 1.17 -17.10
N GLY A 184 10.38 1.42 -16.41
CA GLY A 184 9.17 0.61 -16.49
C GLY A 184 8.56 0.55 -17.90
N HIS A 185 8.72 1.63 -18.69
CA HIS A 185 8.25 1.71 -20.08
C HIS A 185 8.96 0.68 -21.02
N ARG A 186 10.14 0.16 -20.64
CA ARG A 186 10.89 -0.84 -21.41
C ARG A 186 10.39 -2.26 -21.20
N PHE A 187 9.60 -2.50 -20.17
CA PHE A 187 9.15 -3.83 -19.79
C PHE A 187 7.63 -3.94 -19.82
N SER A 188 7.11 -5.09 -20.22
CA SER A 188 5.67 -5.34 -20.08
C SER A 188 5.28 -5.43 -18.61
N ARG A 189 4.08 -4.92 -18.26
CA ARG A 189 3.54 -4.95 -16.89
C ARG A 189 3.58 -6.35 -16.28
N ARG A 190 3.28 -7.35 -17.11
CA ARG A 190 3.37 -8.75 -16.72
C ARG A 190 4.77 -9.17 -16.27
N ARG A 191 5.82 -8.73 -17.00
CA ARG A 191 7.20 -9.03 -16.61
C ARG A 191 7.58 -8.35 -15.31
N LEU A 192 7.12 -7.12 -15.10
CA LEU A 192 7.34 -6.40 -13.85
C LEU A 192 6.66 -7.11 -12.68
N THR A 193 5.37 -7.48 -12.81
CA THR A 193 4.63 -8.20 -11.78
C THR A 193 5.23 -9.57 -11.47
N ALA A 194 5.59 -10.34 -12.51
CA ALA A 194 6.24 -11.64 -12.34
C ALA A 194 7.60 -11.53 -11.65
N ALA A 195 8.42 -10.54 -12.02
CA ALA A 195 9.68 -10.25 -11.36
C ALA A 195 9.46 -9.85 -9.90
N GLY A 196 8.44 -9.02 -9.63
CA GLY A 196 8.08 -8.62 -8.26
C GLY A 196 7.66 -9.79 -7.39
N LEU A 197 6.75 -10.64 -7.87
CA LEU A 197 6.33 -11.85 -7.15
C LEU A 197 7.49 -12.83 -6.95
N GLY A 198 8.34 -13.01 -7.95
CA GLY A 198 9.56 -13.82 -7.83
C GLY A 198 10.53 -13.27 -6.79
N THR A 199 10.74 -11.96 -6.77
CA THR A 199 11.57 -11.28 -5.75
C THR A 199 10.99 -11.47 -4.35
N ILE A 200 9.69 -11.29 -4.17
CA ILE A 200 9.00 -11.51 -2.89
C ILE A 200 9.19 -12.96 -2.45
N THR A 201 8.90 -13.93 -3.34
CA THR A 201 9.07 -15.36 -3.04
C THR A 201 10.47 -15.68 -2.58
N TRP A 202 11.49 -15.27 -3.35
CA TRP A 202 12.88 -15.52 -3.04
C TRP A 202 13.31 -14.90 -1.72
N THR A 203 12.90 -13.65 -1.48
CA THR A 203 13.19 -12.93 -0.24
C THR A 203 12.57 -13.62 0.98
N LEU A 204 11.32 -14.08 0.88
CA LEU A 204 10.66 -14.81 1.97
C LEU A 204 11.33 -16.15 2.27
N VAL A 205 11.77 -16.88 1.25
CA VAL A 205 12.56 -18.11 1.41
C VAL A 205 13.87 -17.82 2.12
N LEU A 206 14.58 -16.77 1.75
CA LEU A 206 15.81 -16.38 2.42
C LEU A 206 15.56 -15.94 3.87
N LEU A 207 14.53 -15.13 4.13
CA LEU A 207 14.13 -14.72 5.47
C LEU A 207 13.81 -15.93 6.38
N SER A 208 13.25 -17.01 5.83
CA SER A 208 12.96 -18.23 6.59
C SER A 208 14.20 -19.00 7.05
N GLN A 209 15.35 -18.80 6.39
CA GLN A 209 16.60 -19.50 6.68
C GLN A 209 17.54 -18.70 7.59
N LEU A 210 17.19 -17.44 7.87
CA LEU A 210 18.11 -16.52 8.54
C LEU A 210 18.16 -16.70 10.05
N ARG A 211 19.38 -16.57 10.58
CA ARG A 211 19.67 -16.54 12.02
C ARG A 211 20.48 -15.27 12.33
N GLY A 212 19.82 -14.24 12.85
CA GLY A 212 20.46 -13.21 13.68
C GLY A 212 21.21 -12.04 13.01
N SER A 213 21.47 -12.01 11.70
CA SER A 213 22.17 -10.89 11.09
C SER A 213 21.25 -9.70 10.75
N LEU A 214 21.40 -8.59 11.48
CA LEU A 214 20.63 -7.36 11.27
C LEU A 214 20.80 -6.80 9.86
N ALA A 215 22.04 -6.61 9.40
CA ALA A 215 22.32 -6.02 8.09
C ALA A 215 21.72 -6.84 6.94
N PHE A 216 21.79 -8.17 7.03
CA PHE A 216 21.22 -9.03 6.02
C PHE A 216 19.68 -9.02 6.03
N THR A 217 19.06 -9.03 7.21
CA THR A 217 17.59 -8.93 7.33
C THR A 217 17.08 -7.61 6.80
N LEU A 218 17.73 -6.48 7.13
CA LEU A 218 17.40 -5.16 6.60
C LEU A 218 17.51 -5.12 5.06
N SER A 219 18.58 -5.69 4.50
CA SER A 219 18.76 -5.78 3.04
C SER A 219 17.63 -6.57 2.38
N LEU A 220 17.23 -7.70 2.97
CA LEU A 220 16.10 -8.49 2.47
C LEU A 220 14.77 -7.76 2.58
N CYS A 221 14.52 -7.02 3.66
CA CYS A 221 13.34 -6.17 3.78
C CYS A 221 13.31 -5.09 2.68
N GLY A 222 14.45 -4.48 2.36
CA GLY A 222 14.56 -3.54 1.24
C GLY A 222 14.27 -4.21 -0.12
N ILE A 223 14.82 -5.38 -0.37
CA ILE A 223 14.57 -6.15 -1.61
C ILE A 223 13.10 -6.56 -1.70
N LEU A 224 12.48 -6.96 -0.60
CA LEU A 224 11.06 -7.27 -0.51
C LEU A 224 10.21 -6.03 -0.88
N GLY A 225 10.58 -4.86 -0.39
CA GLY A 225 9.93 -3.60 -0.75
C GLY A 225 10.01 -3.28 -2.24
N ILE A 226 11.18 -3.50 -2.87
CA ILE A 226 11.33 -3.37 -4.34
C ILE A 226 10.38 -4.34 -5.04
N GLY A 227 10.32 -5.60 -4.62
CA GLY A 227 9.39 -6.59 -5.15
C GLY A 227 7.93 -6.16 -5.01
N ALA A 228 7.55 -5.58 -3.87
CA ALA A 228 6.21 -5.05 -3.64
C ALA A 228 5.85 -3.91 -4.61
N ALA A 229 6.77 -2.97 -4.87
CA ALA A 229 6.55 -1.90 -5.85
C ALA A 229 6.36 -2.46 -7.28
N LEU A 230 7.16 -3.48 -7.66
CA LEU A 230 7.07 -4.16 -8.95
C LEU A 230 5.73 -4.88 -9.17
N VAL A 231 4.99 -5.19 -8.11
CA VAL A 231 3.62 -5.74 -8.19
C VAL A 231 2.58 -4.63 -8.12
N ALA A 232 2.67 -3.76 -7.11
CA ALA A 232 1.65 -2.76 -6.81
C ALA A 232 1.44 -1.77 -7.96
N ILE A 233 2.54 -1.18 -8.48
CA ILE A 233 2.47 -0.09 -9.45
C ILE A 233 1.88 -0.56 -10.79
N PRO A 234 2.35 -1.65 -11.43
CA PRO A 234 1.75 -2.13 -12.67
C PRO A 234 0.31 -2.59 -12.50
N ALA A 235 -0.02 -3.22 -11.36
CA ALA A 235 -1.38 -3.66 -11.08
C ALA A 235 -2.34 -2.47 -10.94
N GLN A 236 -1.96 -1.45 -10.16
CA GLN A 236 -2.74 -0.23 -10.00
C GLN A 236 -2.95 0.50 -11.33
N THR A 237 -1.87 0.62 -12.12
CA THR A 237 -1.92 1.24 -13.45
C THR A 237 -2.89 0.50 -14.39
N THR A 238 -2.84 -0.84 -14.39
CA THR A 238 -3.75 -1.66 -15.21
C THR A 238 -5.21 -1.44 -14.82
N ILE A 239 -5.52 -1.37 -13.53
CA ILE A 239 -6.90 -1.09 -13.08
C ILE A 239 -7.34 0.29 -13.54
N GLN A 240 -6.48 1.31 -13.46
CA GLN A 240 -6.81 2.68 -13.85
C GLN A 240 -7.03 2.84 -15.35
N GLU A 241 -6.23 2.18 -16.18
CA GLU A 241 -6.31 2.29 -17.64
C GLU A 241 -7.46 1.48 -18.23
N GLU A 242 -7.64 0.26 -17.75
CA GLU A 242 -8.57 -0.68 -18.38
C GLU A 242 -9.98 -0.65 -17.77
N THR A 243 -10.19 0.14 -16.70
CA THR A 243 -11.52 0.35 -16.16
C THR A 243 -12.24 1.46 -16.93
N PRO A 244 -13.44 1.18 -17.50
CA PRO A 244 -14.25 2.22 -18.17
C PRO A 244 -14.52 3.39 -17.24
N GLU A 245 -14.49 4.62 -17.79
CA GLU A 245 -14.65 5.86 -16.99
C GLU A 245 -15.95 5.90 -16.18
N THR A 246 -17.03 5.37 -16.75
CA THR A 246 -18.34 5.31 -16.09
C THR A 246 -18.39 4.38 -14.89
N GLU A 247 -17.44 3.43 -14.79
CA GLU A 247 -17.40 2.35 -13.80
C GLU A 247 -16.24 2.51 -12.80
N ARG A 248 -15.34 3.50 -13.00
CA ARG A 248 -14.15 3.73 -12.15
C ARG A 248 -14.50 3.83 -10.67
N GLY A 249 -15.50 4.64 -10.31
CA GLY A 249 -15.88 4.81 -8.90
C GLY A 249 -16.27 3.49 -8.21
N ARG A 250 -17.02 2.63 -8.92
CA ARG A 250 -17.45 1.31 -8.41
C ARG A 250 -16.29 0.34 -8.26
N VAL A 251 -15.39 0.30 -9.26
CA VAL A 251 -14.22 -0.57 -9.24
C VAL A 251 -13.23 -0.14 -8.16
N PHE A 252 -12.96 1.16 -8.01
CA PHE A 252 -12.07 1.64 -6.96
C PHE A 252 -12.68 1.53 -5.56
N GLY A 253 -13.99 1.72 -5.40
CA GLY A 253 -14.69 1.43 -4.15
C GLY A 253 -14.59 -0.05 -3.76
N LEU A 254 -14.81 -0.95 -4.72
CA LEU A 254 -14.62 -2.39 -4.51
C LEU A 254 -13.15 -2.73 -4.18
N GLN A 255 -12.19 -2.12 -4.90
CA GLN A 255 -10.76 -2.28 -4.63
C GLN A 255 -10.42 -1.89 -3.20
N ASN A 256 -10.87 -0.73 -2.74
CA ASN A 256 -10.61 -0.25 -1.39
C ASN A 256 -11.16 -1.22 -0.33
N ASN A 257 -12.38 -1.72 -0.51
CA ASN A 257 -12.97 -2.71 0.38
C ASN A 257 -12.19 -4.02 0.41
N LEU A 258 -11.79 -4.54 -0.76
CA LEU A 258 -11.00 -5.77 -0.85
C LEU A 258 -9.62 -5.61 -0.21
N ILE A 259 -8.97 -4.48 -0.40
CA ILE A 259 -7.68 -4.17 0.24
C ILE A 259 -7.83 -4.09 1.75
N ASN A 260 -8.88 -3.43 2.28
CA ASN A 260 -9.12 -3.36 3.72
C ASN A 260 -9.35 -4.75 4.35
N ILE A 261 -10.07 -5.63 3.66
CA ILE A 261 -10.24 -7.03 4.07
C ILE A 261 -8.88 -7.77 4.01
N ALA A 262 -8.12 -7.55 2.94
CA ALA A 262 -6.80 -8.13 2.74
C ALA A 262 -5.77 -7.67 3.78
N LEU A 263 -5.91 -6.47 4.30
CA LEU A 263 -5.07 -5.98 5.41
C LEU A 263 -5.52 -6.54 6.77
N SER A 264 -6.81 -6.61 7.02
CA SER A 264 -7.35 -6.97 8.34
C SER A 264 -7.29 -8.47 8.63
N LEU A 265 -7.74 -9.31 7.70
CA LEU A 265 -7.86 -10.76 7.94
C LEU A 265 -6.49 -11.45 8.09
N PRO A 266 -5.49 -11.24 7.22
CA PRO A 266 -4.17 -11.83 7.39
C PRO A 266 -3.42 -11.34 8.61
N LEU A 267 -3.68 -10.10 9.05
CA LEU A 267 -3.07 -9.55 10.28
C LEU A 267 -3.43 -10.43 11.51
N VAL A 268 -4.71 -10.80 11.64
CA VAL A 268 -5.18 -11.67 12.74
C VAL A 268 -4.69 -13.10 12.55
N LEU A 269 -4.82 -13.65 11.33
CA LEU A 269 -4.43 -15.03 11.05
C LEU A 269 -2.93 -15.25 11.17
N ALA A 270 -2.08 -14.32 10.76
CA ALA A 270 -0.63 -14.47 10.84
C ALA A 270 -0.15 -14.58 12.30
N GLY A 271 -0.73 -13.80 13.21
CA GLY A 271 -0.42 -13.88 14.64
C GLY A 271 -0.73 -15.26 15.23
N THR A 272 -1.92 -15.80 14.93
CA THR A 272 -2.34 -17.11 15.41
C THR A 272 -1.55 -18.26 14.76
N LEU A 273 -1.22 -18.16 13.49
CA LEU A 273 -0.41 -19.15 12.78
C LEU A 273 1.02 -19.17 13.34
N VAL A 274 1.65 -18.02 13.55
CA VAL A 274 3.01 -17.96 14.10
C VAL A 274 3.06 -18.54 15.50
N SER A 275 2.06 -18.28 16.33
CA SER A 275 2.02 -18.86 17.69
C SER A 275 1.80 -20.38 17.70
N SER A 276 1.14 -20.94 16.66
CA SER A 276 0.83 -22.38 16.59
C SER A 276 1.90 -23.22 15.87
N ILE A 277 2.42 -22.75 14.74
CA ILE A 277 3.36 -23.50 13.89
C ILE A 277 4.76 -22.87 13.78
N GLY A 278 4.95 -21.68 14.38
CA GLY A 278 6.22 -20.96 14.34
C GLY A 278 6.41 -20.06 13.12
N LEU A 279 7.45 -19.22 13.18
CA LEU A 279 7.74 -18.20 12.16
C LEU A 279 8.15 -18.80 10.81
N GLN A 280 9.04 -19.80 10.83
CA GLN A 280 9.61 -20.38 9.60
C GLN A 280 8.57 -21.02 8.69
N PRO A 281 7.66 -21.90 9.15
CA PRO A 281 6.61 -22.47 8.31
C PRO A 281 5.66 -21.41 7.75
N VAL A 282 5.37 -20.34 8.50
CA VAL A 282 4.51 -19.25 8.01
C VAL A 282 5.20 -18.50 6.87
N LEU A 283 6.51 -18.22 6.97
CA LEU A 283 7.26 -17.60 5.87
C LEU A 283 7.27 -18.48 4.61
N TRP A 284 7.42 -19.82 4.76
CA TRP A 284 7.31 -20.76 3.65
C TRP A 284 5.92 -20.77 3.03
N LEU A 285 4.87 -20.69 3.83
CA LEU A 285 3.50 -20.61 3.35
C LEU A 285 3.26 -19.33 2.52
N LEU A 286 3.73 -18.18 3.02
CA LEU A 286 3.64 -16.91 2.29
C LEU A 286 4.46 -16.92 1.00
N ALA A 287 5.66 -17.51 1.02
CA ALA A 287 6.48 -17.70 -0.18
C ALA A 287 5.78 -18.59 -1.21
N GLY A 288 5.15 -19.67 -0.76
CA GLY A 288 4.35 -20.56 -1.60
C GLY A 288 3.17 -19.84 -2.25
N LEU A 289 2.43 -19.01 -1.50
CA LEU A 289 1.33 -18.21 -2.04
C LEU A 289 1.81 -17.22 -3.11
N ALA A 290 2.92 -16.52 -2.89
CA ALA A 290 3.51 -15.61 -3.86
C ALA A 290 3.99 -16.35 -5.11
N LEU A 291 4.59 -17.54 -4.96
CA LEU A 291 5.02 -18.38 -6.08
C LEU A 291 3.85 -18.87 -6.91
N VAL A 292 2.79 -19.37 -6.28
CA VAL A 292 1.58 -19.83 -6.97
C VAL A 292 0.97 -18.70 -7.79
N ALA A 293 0.89 -17.49 -7.22
CA ALA A 293 0.41 -16.32 -7.95
C ALA A 293 1.28 -16.00 -9.17
N ALA A 294 2.61 -16.08 -9.04
CA ALA A 294 3.54 -15.86 -10.15
C ALA A 294 3.39 -16.91 -11.27
N LEU A 295 3.04 -18.15 -10.92
CA LEU A 295 2.85 -19.25 -11.88
C LEU A 295 1.51 -19.17 -12.60
N ILE A 296 0.44 -18.76 -11.92
CA ILE A 296 -0.91 -18.64 -12.49
C ILE A 296 -0.98 -17.56 -13.56
N GLU A 297 -0.13 -16.54 -13.53
CA GLU A 297 -0.06 -15.51 -14.58
C GLU A 297 0.30 -16.04 -15.97
N ARG A 298 0.88 -17.23 -16.09
CA ARG A 298 1.35 -17.76 -17.35
C ARG A 298 0.28 -18.09 -18.41
N PRO A 299 -0.99 -18.49 -18.07
CA PRO A 299 -1.95 -18.95 -19.10
C PRO A 299 -2.95 -17.91 -19.59
N TRP A 300 -3.16 -16.77 -18.91
CA TRP A 300 -4.35 -15.91 -19.14
C TRP A 300 -4.25 -14.89 -20.28
N GLN A 301 -3.14 -14.83 -21.02
CA GLN A 301 -2.92 -13.85 -22.09
C GLN A 301 -2.52 -14.48 -23.45
N ARG A 302 -3.06 -15.64 -23.75
CA ARG A 302 -3.08 -16.15 -25.13
C ARG A 302 -4.52 -16.11 -25.66
N CYS A 303 -4.98 -14.92 -25.99
CA CYS A 303 -6.06 -14.66 -26.95
C CYS A 303 -5.89 -13.23 -27.44
#